data_bab5cd86d515ea3d71e5d34e068ad2f4
#
_entry.id   bab5cd86d515ea3d71e5d34e068ad2f4
#
_cell.length_a   1.000
_cell.length_b   1.000
_cell.length_c   1.000
_cell.angle_alpha   90.00
_cell.angle_beta   90.00
_cell.angle_gamma   90.00
#
_symmetry.space_group_name_H-M   'P 1'
#
loop_
_entity.id
_entity.type
_entity.pdbx_description
1 polymer ?
#
loop_
_entity_poly.entity_id
_entity_poly.type
_entity_poly.pdbx_seq_one_letter_code
_entity_poly.pdbx_strand_id
1 'polypeptide(L)'
;DATVGAVGGPAVTPPEDDLWQQVSGAVYASIAGSGVYRYRYVYDRWREVDDYPTCNLAVRKSVFEAANGFQSNYWPGEDTELCLTITKKLGWRIVYDPLVEVLHHRRSLWRGHFKQVTQYALHRGYFVRKFPETSRRPGYFVPSLFLLGSLLGWVTWWVPPLFIAYVGTLV
;
A
#
# COMPACT_ATOMS: atom_id res chain seq x y z
N ASP A 1 17.91 18.44 3.46
CA ASP A 1 17.55 18.51 4.87
C ASP A 1 18.29 17.40 5.63
N ALA A 2 19.00 17.78 6.71
CA ALA A 2 19.86 16.87 7.48
C ALA A 2 19.05 15.83 8.29
N THR A 3 17.74 16.04 8.48
CA THR A 3 16.87 15.13 9.23
C THR A 3 16.14 14.09 8.35
N VAL A 4 16.25 14.20 7.02
CA VAL A 4 15.66 13.26 6.08
C VAL A 4 16.60 12.08 5.85
N GLY A 5 16.17 10.89 6.24
CA GLY A 5 16.91 9.63 6.08
C GLY A 5 16.60 8.89 4.79
N ALA A 6 15.40 9.08 4.24
CA ALA A 6 14.98 8.45 3.00
C ALA A 6 13.98 9.32 2.23
N VAL A 7 13.92 9.11 0.92
CA VAL A 7 12.98 9.77 0.02
C VAL A 7 12.37 8.75 -0.94
N GLY A 8 11.07 8.83 -1.13
CA GLY A 8 10.33 8.09 -2.15
C GLY A 8 9.53 9.03 -3.04
N GLY A 9 9.03 8.54 -4.15
CA GLY A 9 8.22 9.30 -5.09
C GLY A 9 7.26 8.40 -5.87
N PRO A 10 6.41 8.95 -6.75
CA PRO A 10 5.42 8.16 -7.45
C PRO A 10 6.06 7.09 -8.34
N ALA A 11 5.53 5.87 -8.25
CA ALA A 11 5.85 4.77 -9.15
C ALA A 11 4.75 4.71 -10.21
N VAL A 12 4.97 5.38 -11.34
CA VAL A 12 3.98 5.57 -12.41
C VAL A 12 4.01 4.38 -13.37
N THR A 13 2.86 3.99 -13.88
CA THR A 13 2.77 2.95 -14.91
C THR A 13 3.26 3.51 -16.24
N PRO A 14 4.23 2.88 -16.92
CA PRO A 14 4.71 3.32 -18.23
C PRO A 14 3.59 3.38 -19.27
N PRO A 15 3.53 4.41 -20.13
CA PRO A 15 2.48 4.51 -21.16
C PRO A 15 2.57 3.41 -22.21
N GLU A 16 3.73 2.80 -22.41
CA GLU A 16 3.99 1.70 -23.34
C GLU A 16 3.60 0.31 -22.81
N ASP A 17 3.21 0.20 -21.56
CA ASP A 17 2.74 -1.05 -20.97
C ASP A 17 1.49 -1.59 -21.70
N ASP A 18 1.33 -2.91 -21.69
CA ASP A 18 0.15 -3.54 -22.30
C ASP A 18 -1.15 -3.13 -21.61
N LEU A 19 -2.28 -3.38 -22.27
CA LEU A 19 -3.61 -3.01 -21.77
C LEU A 19 -3.87 -3.52 -20.34
N TRP A 20 -3.49 -4.75 -20.03
CA TRP A 20 -3.75 -5.34 -18.72
C TRP A 20 -2.83 -4.80 -17.62
N GLN A 21 -1.63 -4.41 -17.98
CA GLN A 21 -0.72 -3.67 -17.10
C GLN A 21 -1.25 -2.25 -16.84
N GLN A 22 -1.74 -1.57 -17.89
CA GLN A 22 -2.39 -0.25 -17.77
C GLN A 22 -3.63 -0.32 -16.87
N VAL A 23 -4.49 -1.32 -17.04
CA VAL A 23 -5.66 -1.54 -16.18
C VAL A 23 -5.24 -1.80 -14.73
N SER A 24 -4.23 -2.64 -14.51
CA SER A 24 -3.67 -2.86 -13.17
C SER A 24 -3.13 -1.57 -12.56
N GLY A 25 -2.43 -0.75 -13.34
CA GLY A 25 -1.95 0.57 -12.94
C GLY A 25 -3.09 1.53 -12.56
N ALA A 26 -4.15 1.55 -13.35
CA ALA A 26 -5.34 2.37 -13.08
C ALA A 26 -6.04 1.96 -11.76
N VAL A 27 -6.08 0.66 -11.44
CA VAL A 27 -6.58 0.18 -10.14
C VAL A 27 -5.76 0.77 -9.00
N TYR A 28 -4.42 0.66 -9.06
CA TYR A 28 -3.56 1.25 -8.02
C TYR A 28 -3.63 2.78 -7.96
N ALA A 29 -3.83 3.45 -9.09
CA ALA A 29 -3.98 4.89 -9.18
C ALA A 29 -5.37 5.39 -8.71
N SER A 30 -6.32 4.49 -8.48
CA SER A 30 -7.67 4.84 -8.05
C SER A 30 -7.78 5.00 -6.53
N ILE A 31 -8.78 5.78 -6.10
CA ILE A 31 -9.13 5.89 -4.67
C ILE A 31 -9.65 4.55 -4.14
N ALA A 32 -10.45 3.84 -4.94
CA ALA A 32 -11.00 2.54 -4.55
C ALA A 32 -9.93 1.47 -4.35
N GLY A 33 -8.85 1.48 -5.17
CA GLY A 33 -7.77 0.50 -5.09
C GLY A 33 -6.71 0.81 -4.03
N SER A 34 -6.41 2.08 -3.79
CA SER A 34 -5.29 2.48 -2.93
C SER A 34 -5.65 3.43 -1.80
N GLY A 35 -6.86 3.97 -1.80
CA GLY A 35 -7.32 4.89 -0.76
C GLY A 35 -6.34 6.04 -0.54
N VAL A 36 -5.95 6.24 0.71
CA VAL A 36 -5.02 7.30 1.13
C VAL A 36 -3.58 7.09 0.63
N TYR A 37 -3.24 5.89 0.16
CA TYR A 37 -1.91 5.56 -0.38
C TYR A 37 -1.78 5.78 -1.89
N ARG A 38 -2.82 6.30 -2.53
CA ARG A 38 -2.85 6.60 -3.97
C ARG A 38 -1.65 7.44 -4.43
N TYR A 39 -1.14 8.34 -3.59
CA TYR A 39 0.04 9.16 -3.89
C TYR A 39 1.29 8.36 -4.27
N ARG A 40 1.36 7.07 -3.92
CA ARG A 40 2.46 6.17 -4.33
C ARG A 40 2.46 5.84 -5.81
N TYR A 41 1.37 6.12 -6.52
CA TYR A 41 1.13 5.71 -7.92
C TYR A 41 0.78 6.87 -8.84
N VAL A 42 0.52 8.04 -8.28
CA VAL A 42 0.22 9.28 -9.01
C VAL A 42 0.95 10.44 -8.37
N TYR A 43 1.14 11.52 -9.14
CA TYR A 43 1.69 12.75 -8.58
C TYR A 43 0.77 13.33 -7.52
N ASP A 44 1.35 13.73 -6.40
CA ASP A 44 0.67 14.38 -5.29
C ASP A 44 1.61 15.40 -4.62
N ARG A 45 1.12 16.13 -3.64
CA ARG A 45 1.93 17.09 -2.88
C ARG A 45 2.99 16.40 -2.04
N TRP A 46 4.11 17.09 -1.81
CA TRP A 46 5.13 16.69 -0.85
C TRP A 46 4.52 16.40 0.53
N ARG A 47 4.99 15.35 1.17
CA ARG A 47 4.55 14.95 2.52
C ARG A 47 5.58 14.11 3.25
N GLU A 48 5.49 14.09 4.57
CA GLU A 48 6.15 13.07 5.37
C GLU A 48 5.36 11.76 5.33
N VAL A 49 6.10 10.65 5.34
CA VAL A 49 5.53 9.30 5.34
C VAL A 49 6.30 8.41 6.32
N ASP A 50 5.69 7.38 6.82
CA ASP A 50 6.29 6.45 7.77
C ASP A 50 6.48 5.04 7.19
N ASP A 51 5.99 4.81 5.98
CA ASP A 51 6.09 3.55 5.25
C ASP A 51 6.09 3.82 3.74
N TYR A 52 7.09 3.29 3.05
CA TYR A 52 7.22 3.46 1.60
C TYR A 52 7.78 2.21 0.93
N PRO A 53 7.21 1.77 -0.22
CA PRO A 53 7.68 0.58 -0.93
C PRO A 53 9.05 0.81 -1.58
N THR A 54 9.91 -0.20 -1.49
CA THR A 54 11.29 -0.17 -2.01
C THR A 54 11.40 -0.02 -3.52
N CYS A 55 10.31 -0.21 -4.26
CA CYS A 55 10.31 0.03 -5.72
C CYS A 55 10.68 1.47 -6.10
N ASN A 56 10.48 2.43 -5.19
CA ASN A 56 10.92 3.81 -5.35
C ASN A 56 11.26 4.44 -3.99
N LEU A 57 12.24 3.89 -3.29
CA LEU A 57 12.73 4.39 -2.02
C LEU A 57 14.26 4.49 -2.04
N ALA A 58 14.77 5.70 -2.03
CA ALA A 58 16.19 5.98 -1.85
C ALA A 58 16.48 6.26 -0.36
N VAL A 59 17.43 5.54 0.21
CA VAL A 59 17.81 5.65 1.63
C VAL A 59 19.25 6.14 1.73
N ARG A 60 19.52 7.07 2.64
CA ARG A 60 20.91 7.45 2.94
C ARG A 60 21.71 6.22 3.37
N LYS A 61 22.90 6.04 2.79
CA LYS A 61 23.76 4.89 3.13
C LYS A 61 23.99 4.75 4.63
N SER A 62 24.34 5.83 5.31
CA SER A 62 24.56 5.83 6.77
C SER A 62 23.32 5.42 7.57
N VAL A 63 22.12 5.81 7.12
CA VAL A 63 20.84 5.44 7.78
C VAL A 63 20.52 3.98 7.51
N PHE A 64 20.77 3.48 6.29
CA PHE A 64 20.59 2.09 5.94
C PHE A 64 21.53 1.16 6.73
N GLU A 65 22.78 1.56 6.87
CA GLU A 65 23.78 0.85 7.68
C GLU A 65 23.41 0.88 9.17
N ALA A 66 22.97 2.03 9.70
CA ALA A 66 22.50 2.14 11.08
C ALA A 66 21.22 1.32 11.35
N ALA A 67 20.39 1.10 10.33
CA ALA A 67 19.24 0.20 10.41
C ALA A 67 19.63 -1.29 10.30
N ASN A 68 20.90 -1.60 10.06
CA ASN A 68 21.41 -2.93 9.69
C ASN A 68 20.77 -3.52 8.42
N GLY A 69 20.40 -2.66 7.47
CA GLY A 69 19.78 -3.07 6.22
C GLY A 69 18.40 -3.68 6.38
N PHE A 70 18.05 -4.61 5.49
CA PHE A 70 16.83 -5.39 5.59
C PHE A 70 16.97 -6.50 6.63
N GLN A 71 16.24 -6.41 7.73
CA GLN A 71 16.28 -7.37 8.84
C GLN A 71 15.18 -8.44 8.76
N SER A 72 14.28 -8.31 7.77
CA SER A 72 13.10 -9.16 7.68
C SER A 72 13.40 -10.47 6.96
N ASN A 73 13.01 -11.59 7.57
CA ASN A 73 12.84 -12.88 6.89
C ASN A 73 11.50 -12.95 6.14
N TYR A 74 10.75 -11.85 6.11
CA TYR A 74 9.42 -11.77 5.49
C TYR A 74 9.52 -11.02 4.17
N TRP A 75 9.10 -11.68 3.13
CA TRP A 75 8.91 -11.09 1.82
C TRP A 75 7.51 -11.44 1.30
N PRO A 76 6.72 -10.46 0.88
CA PRO A 76 6.89 -9.00 0.91
C PRO A 76 6.66 -8.41 2.32
N GLY A 77 7.34 -7.28 2.63
CA GLY A 77 7.17 -6.53 3.89
C GLY A 77 8.49 -6.09 4.54
N GLU A 78 9.61 -6.46 3.93
CA GLU A 78 10.96 -6.03 4.33
C GLU A 78 11.11 -4.51 4.30
N ASP A 79 10.43 -3.84 3.37
CA ASP A 79 10.37 -2.38 3.25
C ASP A 79 9.63 -1.75 4.44
N THR A 80 8.51 -2.32 4.84
CA THR A 80 7.74 -1.83 5.99
C THR A 80 8.56 -1.92 7.30
N GLU A 81 9.31 -3.00 7.52
CA GLU A 81 10.17 -3.14 8.70
C GLU A 81 11.36 -2.17 8.66
N LEU A 82 11.97 -1.98 7.49
CA LEU A 82 13.03 -0.99 7.30
C LEU A 82 12.51 0.43 7.60
N CYS A 83 11.38 0.81 7.04
CA CYS A 83 10.76 2.12 7.27
C CYS A 83 10.41 2.35 8.74
N LEU A 84 9.88 1.31 9.42
CA LEU A 84 9.62 1.34 10.86
C LEU A 84 10.91 1.58 11.66
N THR A 85 11.99 0.91 11.29
CA THR A 85 13.29 1.11 11.94
C THR A 85 13.82 2.51 11.72
N ILE A 86 13.80 3.00 10.49
CA ILE A 86 14.24 4.36 10.14
C ILE A 86 13.45 5.42 10.93
N THR A 87 12.12 5.29 10.97
CA THR A 87 11.27 6.34 11.54
C THR A 87 11.11 6.25 13.05
N LYS A 88 10.93 5.05 13.60
CA LYS A 88 10.60 4.88 15.03
C LYS A 88 11.81 4.56 15.91
N LYS A 89 12.78 3.79 15.40
CA LYS A 89 13.94 3.43 16.21
C LYS A 89 15.08 4.43 16.05
N LEU A 90 15.32 4.90 14.82
CA LEU A 90 16.42 5.82 14.53
C LEU A 90 16.01 7.31 14.50
N GLY A 91 14.70 7.60 14.49
CA GLY A 91 14.17 8.96 14.54
C GLY A 91 14.38 9.78 13.25
N TRP A 92 14.69 9.13 12.12
CA TRP A 92 14.82 9.80 10.83
C TRP A 92 13.46 9.97 10.15
N ARG A 93 13.37 11.00 9.29
CA ARG A 93 12.18 11.25 8.48
C ARG A 93 12.30 10.54 7.14
N ILE A 94 11.17 10.02 6.66
CA ILE A 94 10.99 9.58 5.27
C ILE A 94 10.05 10.58 4.61
N VAL A 95 10.38 11.05 3.42
CA VAL A 95 9.57 12.00 2.68
C VAL A 95 9.14 11.44 1.34
N TYR A 96 7.95 11.79 0.92
CA TYR A 96 7.46 11.64 -0.45
C TYR A 96 7.71 12.95 -1.19
N ASP A 97 8.41 12.86 -2.32
CA ASP A 97 8.64 13.97 -3.24
C ASP A 97 8.13 13.58 -4.63
N PRO A 98 7.16 14.34 -5.20
CA PRO A 98 6.64 14.04 -6.54
C PRO A 98 7.68 14.15 -7.67
N LEU A 99 8.80 14.82 -7.43
CA LEU A 99 9.90 14.92 -8.41
C LEU A 99 10.78 13.67 -8.46
N VAL A 100 10.68 12.78 -7.46
CA VAL A 100 11.40 11.51 -7.42
C VAL A 100 10.54 10.41 -8.04
N GLU A 101 10.29 10.54 -9.33
CA GLU A 101 9.47 9.60 -10.11
C GLU A 101 10.27 8.38 -10.57
N VAL A 102 9.62 7.22 -10.62
CA VAL A 102 10.07 6.06 -11.38
C VAL A 102 8.96 5.49 -12.24
N LEU A 103 9.31 4.99 -13.42
CA LEU A 103 8.43 4.17 -14.24
C LEU A 103 8.49 2.73 -13.72
N HIS A 104 7.33 2.17 -13.40
CA HIS A 104 7.24 0.85 -12.80
C HIS A 104 6.21 -0.01 -13.55
N HIS A 105 6.69 -0.99 -14.29
CA HIS A 105 5.85 -1.96 -15.00
C HIS A 105 4.98 -2.75 -14.03
N ARG A 106 3.67 -2.68 -14.25
CA ARG A 106 2.73 -3.42 -13.42
C ARG A 106 2.66 -4.88 -13.82
N ARG A 107 2.35 -5.72 -12.87
CA ARG A 107 1.93 -7.08 -13.21
C ARG A 107 0.61 -7.00 -13.95
N SER A 108 0.48 -7.76 -15.02
CA SER A 108 -0.76 -7.86 -15.77
C SER A 108 -1.91 -8.24 -14.82
N LEU A 109 -3.08 -7.67 -15.04
CA LEU A 109 -4.30 -7.95 -14.28
C LEU A 109 -4.55 -9.48 -14.25
N TRP A 110 -5.45 -9.95 -13.44
CA TRP A 110 -5.77 -11.36 -13.19
C TRP A 110 -4.66 -12.09 -12.41
N ARG A 111 -4.04 -13.11 -12.97
CA ARG A 111 -3.15 -14.01 -12.21
C ARG A 111 -2.02 -13.30 -11.48
N GLY A 112 -1.30 -12.41 -12.16
CA GLY A 112 -0.16 -11.69 -11.60
C GLY A 112 -0.59 -10.73 -10.50
N HIS A 113 -1.63 -9.96 -10.77
CA HIS A 113 -2.19 -8.99 -9.83
C HIS A 113 -2.81 -9.68 -8.60
N PHE A 114 -3.68 -10.68 -8.80
CA PHE A 114 -4.29 -11.42 -7.68
C PHE A 114 -3.27 -12.10 -6.80
N LYS A 115 -2.24 -12.73 -7.37
CA LYS A 115 -1.14 -13.32 -6.61
C LYS A 115 -0.45 -12.27 -5.72
N GLN A 116 -0.17 -11.09 -6.27
CA GLN A 116 0.49 -9.99 -5.55
C GLN A 116 -0.39 -9.47 -4.41
N VAL A 117 -1.67 -9.17 -4.68
CA VAL A 117 -2.61 -8.67 -3.69
C VAL A 117 -2.82 -9.68 -2.56
N THR A 118 -2.93 -10.96 -2.89
CA THR A 118 -3.04 -12.04 -1.88
C THR A 118 -1.81 -12.10 -0.97
N GLN A 119 -0.61 -12.01 -1.54
CA GLN A 119 0.62 -11.98 -0.75
C GLN A 119 0.68 -10.76 0.17
N TYR A 120 0.31 -9.58 -0.32
CA TYR A 120 0.23 -8.38 0.50
C TYR A 120 -0.81 -8.50 1.63
N ALA A 121 -1.97 -9.08 1.35
CA ALA A 121 -3.00 -9.30 2.35
C ALA A 121 -2.53 -10.23 3.48
N LEU A 122 -1.89 -11.35 3.14
CA LEU A 122 -1.33 -12.29 4.11
C LEU A 122 -0.26 -11.63 5.00
N HIS A 123 0.67 -10.89 4.40
CA HIS A 123 1.71 -10.19 5.14
C HIS A 123 1.13 -9.09 6.02
N ARG A 124 0.17 -8.33 5.51
CA ARG A 124 -0.48 -7.28 6.29
C ARG A 124 -1.24 -7.88 7.50
N GLY A 125 -1.91 -9.01 7.32
CA GLY A 125 -2.52 -9.77 8.40
C GLY A 125 -1.52 -10.23 9.47
N TYR A 126 -0.34 -10.70 9.05
CA TYR A 126 0.74 -11.06 9.96
C TYR A 126 1.28 -9.82 10.71
N PHE A 127 1.51 -8.70 10.02
CA PHE A 127 2.05 -7.47 10.58
C PHE A 127 1.09 -6.75 11.53
N VAL A 128 -0.23 -6.95 11.39
CA VAL A 128 -1.20 -6.49 12.40
C VAL A 128 -0.87 -7.01 13.80
N ARG A 129 -0.28 -8.19 13.88
CA ARG A 129 0.12 -8.83 15.16
C ARG A 129 1.54 -8.49 15.57
N LYS A 130 2.49 -8.53 14.61
CA LYS A 130 3.93 -8.39 14.88
C LYS A 130 4.38 -6.93 14.94
N PHE A 131 3.86 -6.09 14.04
CA PHE A 131 4.19 -4.67 13.91
C PHE A 131 2.90 -3.82 13.84
N PRO A 132 2.14 -3.77 14.96
CA PRO A 132 0.83 -3.12 14.97
C PRO A 132 0.87 -1.64 14.53
N GLU A 133 1.96 -0.92 14.80
CA GLU A 133 2.16 0.48 14.41
C GLU A 133 2.09 0.68 12.89
N THR A 134 2.49 -0.33 12.13
CA THR A 134 2.51 -0.26 10.67
C THR A 134 1.19 -0.66 10.03
N SER A 135 0.45 -1.56 10.66
CA SER A 135 -0.61 -2.31 9.98
C SER A 135 -1.99 -2.24 10.65
N ARG A 136 -2.09 -1.77 11.91
CA ARG A 136 -3.41 -1.50 12.55
C ARG A 136 -3.99 -0.16 12.10
N ARG A 137 -4.13 0.01 10.79
CA ARG A 137 -4.71 1.22 10.20
C ARG A 137 -6.09 0.89 9.64
N PRO A 138 -7.14 1.69 9.94
CA PRO A 138 -8.52 1.39 9.53
C PRO A 138 -8.66 1.07 8.04
N GLY A 139 -7.94 1.79 7.17
CA GLY A 139 -7.96 1.56 5.73
C GLY A 139 -7.56 0.16 5.28
N TYR A 140 -6.73 -0.55 6.04
CA TYR A 140 -6.34 -1.93 5.70
C TYR A 140 -7.42 -2.97 5.99
N PHE A 141 -8.44 -2.62 6.78
CA PHE A 141 -9.56 -3.51 7.10
C PHE A 141 -10.74 -3.34 6.14
N VAL A 142 -10.78 -2.24 5.38
CA VAL A 142 -11.86 -1.95 4.43
C VAL A 142 -12.15 -3.10 3.46
N PRO A 143 -11.16 -3.72 2.78
CA PRO A 143 -11.44 -4.84 1.88
C PRO A 143 -12.05 -6.05 2.60
N SER A 144 -11.59 -6.35 3.82
CA SER A 144 -12.11 -7.47 4.63
C SER A 144 -13.53 -7.18 5.10
N LEU A 145 -13.82 -5.96 5.52
CA LEU A 145 -15.16 -5.54 5.92
C LEU A 145 -16.12 -5.54 4.73
N PHE A 146 -15.66 -5.08 3.56
CA PHE A 146 -16.44 -5.14 2.32
C PHE A 146 -16.77 -6.59 1.94
N LEU A 147 -15.78 -7.49 1.97
CA LEU A 147 -16.00 -8.91 1.68
C LEU A 147 -16.98 -9.53 2.68
N LEU A 148 -16.80 -9.28 3.98
CA LEU A 148 -17.68 -9.77 5.02
C LEU A 148 -19.12 -9.24 4.83
N GLY A 149 -19.26 -7.93 4.57
CA GLY A 149 -20.55 -7.32 4.26
C GLY A 149 -21.18 -7.94 3.02
N SER A 150 -20.41 -8.18 1.97
CA SER A 150 -20.91 -8.83 0.74
C SER A 150 -21.36 -10.26 0.98
N LEU A 151 -20.64 -11.03 1.79
CA LEU A 151 -21.01 -12.42 2.13
C LEU A 151 -22.24 -12.49 3.06
N LEU A 152 -22.37 -11.56 3.99
CA LEU A 152 -23.48 -11.53 4.94
C LEU A 152 -24.69 -10.79 4.39
N GLY A 153 -24.50 -9.94 3.40
CA GLY A 153 -25.57 -9.09 2.87
C GLY A 153 -26.74 -9.86 2.26
N TRP A 154 -26.50 -11.07 1.73
CA TRP A 154 -27.57 -11.94 1.24
C TRP A 154 -28.59 -12.30 2.33
N VAL A 155 -28.18 -12.34 3.60
CA VAL A 155 -29.08 -12.62 4.74
C VAL A 155 -30.15 -11.53 4.84
N THR A 156 -29.82 -10.31 4.43
CA THR A 156 -30.76 -9.17 4.47
C THR A 156 -31.89 -9.31 3.45
N TRP A 157 -31.77 -10.22 2.46
CA TRP A 157 -32.83 -10.51 1.49
C TRP A 157 -34.15 -10.90 2.16
N TRP A 158 -34.09 -11.59 3.29
CA TRP A 158 -35.27 -12.01 4.05
C TRP A 158 -35.94 -10.86 4.82
N VAL A 159 -35.31 -9.70 4.90
CA VAL A 159 -35.79 -8.50 5.56
C VAL A 159 -35.70 -7.32 4.58
N PRO A 160 -36.76 -7.07 3.76
CA PRO A 160 -36.70 -6.13 2.65
C PRO A 160 -36.15 -4.74 2.98
N PRO A 161 -36.50 -4.08 4.11
CA PRO A 161 -35.90 -2.79 4.45
C PRO A 161 -34.38 -2.84 4.65
N LEU A 162 -33.87 -3.93 5.23
CA LEU A 162 -32.41 -4.12 5.42
C LEU A 162 -31.72 -4.41 4.09
N PHE A 163 -32.36 -5.15 3.19
CA PHE A 163 -31.83 -5.42 1.86
C PHE A 163 -31.71 -4.14 1.04
N ILE A 164 -32.71 -3.27 1.05
CA ILE A 164 -32.67 -1.98 0.36
C ILE A 164 -31.55 -1.11 0.91
N ALA A 165 -31.40 -1.02 2.24
CA ALA A 165 -30.32 -0.30 2.88
C ALA A 165 -28.95 -0.87 2.50
N TYR A 166 -28.82 -2.20 2.49
CA TYR A 166 -27.58 -2.89 2.10
C TYR A 166 -27.19 -2.59 0.65
N VAL A 167 -28.11 -2.71 -0.30
CA VAL A 167 -27.86 -2.39 -1.72
C VAL A 167 -27.46 -0.93 -1.89
N GLY A 168 -28.10 0.00 -1.17
CA GLY A 168 -27.75 1.40 -1.19
C GLY A 168 -26.34 1.73 -0.66
N THR A 169 -25.69 0.81 0.06
CA THR A 169 -24.29 0.98 0.50
C THR A 169 -23.27 0.46 -0.52
N LEU A 170 -23.72 -0.30 -1.55
CA LEU A 170 -22.86 -0.89 -2.58
C LEU A 170 -22.82 -0.05 -3.87
N VAL A 171 -23.72 0.94 -4.00
CA VAL A 171 -23.83 1.89 -5.13
C VAL A 171 -23.23 3.23 -4.74
#